data_163c341982618510640c819afa1237fb
#
_entry.id   163c341982618510640c819afa1237fb
#
_cell.length_a   1.000
_cell.length_b   1.000
_cell.length_c   1.000
_cell.angle_alpha   90.00
_cell.angle_beta   90.00
_cell.angle_gamma   90.00
#
_symmetry.space_group_name_H-M   'P 1'
#
loop_
_entity.id
_entity.type
_entity.pdbx_description
1 polymer ?
#
loop_
_entity_poly.entity_id
_entity_poly.type
_entity_poly.pdbx_seq_one_letter_code
_entity_poly.pdbx_strand_id
1 'polypeptide(L)'
;MNKMILCAAITAAFGANAATYTRAGDVEQTIEITKQVQLQAMPSYKVTDNKASGGALVKTTDGSTANLYIGVAPASKGVNSLRIVDTTGALTLIGSLGCGKGVVGNIDSSATLAGNNSIAATCENAPTIATLVTSMDPVSPAPGRYTFKQEYGTYVN
;
A
#
# COMPACT_ATOMS: atom_id res chain seq x y z
N MET A 1 -50.24 -6.44 -36.44
CA MET A 1 -51.16 -7.31 -35.68
C MET A 1 -50.96 -8.80 -35.93
N ASN A 2 -50.32 -9.25 -37.02
CA ASN A 2 -50.25 -10.68 -37.36
C ASN A 2 -49.13 -11.48 -36.66
N LYS A 3 -48.20 -10.85 -35.96
CA LYS A 3 -47.13 -11.59 -35.30
C LYS A 3 -47.48 -12.15 -33.90
N MET A 4 -48.50 -11.57 -33.25
CA MET A 4 -48.97 -12.05 -31.95
C MET A 4 -49.75 -13.38 -32.02
N ILE A 5 -50.45 -13.60 -33.10
CA ILE A 5 -51.29 -14.79 -33.28
C ILE A 5 -50.41 -16.05 -33.54
N LEU A 6 -49.22 -15.87 -34.14
CA LEU A 6 -48.33 -16.99 -34.45
C LEU A 6 -47.63 -17.54 -33.19
N CYS A 7 -47.33 -16.66 -32.24
CA CYS A 7 -46.67 -17.08 -30.97
C CYS A 7 -47.64 -17.86 -30.05
N ALA A 8 -48.90 -17.48 -30.03
CA ALA A 8 -49.91 -18.20 -29.24
C ALA A 8 -50.21 -19.62 -29.76
N ALA A 9 -50.12 -19.83 -31.08
CA ALA A 9 -50.33 -21.13 -31.67
C ALA A 9 -49.17 -22.13 -31.40
N ILE A 10 -47.94 -21.63 -31.23
CA ILE A 10 -46.77 -22.48 -30.97
C ILE A 10 -46.71 -22.93 -29.50
N THR A 11 -47.19 -22.10 -28.56
CA THR A 11 -47.24 -22.46 -27.14
C THR A 11 -48.28 -23.54 -26.85
N ALA A 12 -49.34 -23.62 -27.65
CA ALA A 12 -50.35 -24.63 -27.47
C ALA A 12 -49.93 -26.03 -27.95
N ALA A 13 -48.89 -26.12 -28.79
CA ALA A 13 -48.42 -27.38 -29.36
C ALA A 13 -47.39 -28.13 -28.46
N PHE A 14 -46.79 -27.46 -27.47
CA PHE A 14 -45.72 -28.04 -26.65
C PHE A 14 -46.08 -28.35 -25.19
N GLY A 15 -47.33 -28.45 -24.87
CA GLY A 15 -47.77 -28.86 -23.52
C GLY A 15 -47.70 -27.73 -22.48
N ALA A 16 -48.59 -27.79 -21.56
CA ALA A 16 -49.03 -26.69 -20.66
C ALA A 16 -48.02 -26.15 -19.63
N ASN A 17 -46.73 -26.47 -19.71
CA ASN A 17 -45.77 -26.06 -18.69
C ASN A 17 -44.43 -25.48 -19.19
N ALA A 18 -44.37 -25.07 -20.46
CA ALA A 18 -43.14 -24.40 -20.93
C ALA A 18 -43.11 -22.93 -20.47
N ALA A 19 -42.23 -22.58 -19.56
CA ALA A 19 -41.99 -21.20 -19.16
C ALA A 19 -41.40 -20.41 -20.34
N THR A 20 -41.99 -19.28 -20.68
CA THR A 20 -41.45 -18.37 -21.71
C THR A 20 -40.61 -17.34 -21.00
N TYR A 21 -39.30 -17.32 -21.31
CA TYR A 21 -38.36 -16.35 -20.77
C TYR A 21 -38.27 -15.15 -21.73
N THR A 22 -38.59 -13.97 -21.20
CA THR A 22 -38.42 -12.71 -21.92
C THR A 22 -37.26 -11.98 -21.33
N ARG A 23 -36.20 -11.74 -22.12
CA ARG A 23 -35.06 -10.97 -21.69
C ARG A 23 -35.45 -9.51 -21.45
N ALA A 24 -35.33 -9.03 -20.22
CA ALA A 24 -35.61 -7.66 -19.85
C ALA A 24 -34.35 -6.78 -19.82
N GLY A 25 -33.17 -7.40 -19.69
CA GLY A 25 -31.90 -6.72 -19.63
C GLY A 25 -30.78 -7.66 -19.19
N ASP A 26 -29.59 -7.11 -19.02
CA ASP A 26 -28.43 -7.78 -18.46
C ASP A 26 -28.11 -7.12 -17.10
N VAL A 27 -27.63 -7.91 -16.17
CA VAL A 27 -27.00 -7.41 -14.94
C VAL A 27 -25.51 -7.69 -15.06
N GLU A 28 -24.74 -6.63 -15.11
CA GLU A 28 -23.27 -6.72 -15.10
C GLU A 28 -22.78 -6.44 -13.68
N GLN A 29 -21.97 -7.33 -13.17
CA GLN A 29 -21.30 -7.15 -11.89
C GLN A 29 -19.80 -7.38 -12.08
N THR A 30 -19.02 -6.36 -11.81
CA THR A 30 -17.57 -6.47 -11.76
C THR A 30 -17.16 -6.88 -10.35
N ILE A 31 -16.47 -8.00 -10.23
CA ILE A 31 -15.87 -8.46 -8.96
C ILE A 31 -14.38 -8.24 -9.09
N GLU A 32 -13.84 -7.34 -8.29
CA GLU A 32 -12.39 -7.14 -8.17
C GLU A 32 -11.86 -8.10 -7.10
N ILE A 33 -11.00 -9.03 -7.52
CA ILE A 33 -10.30 -9.95 -6.60
C ILE A 33 -8.93 -9.35 -6.33
N THR A 34 -8.81 -8.67 -5.20
CA THR A 34 -7.52 -8.16 -4.74
C THR A 34 -6.78 -9.28 -4.01
N LYS A 35 -5.61 -9.68 -4.53
CA LYS A 35 -4.73 -10.60 -3.81
C LYS A 35 -4.29 -9.93 -2.51
N GLN A 36 -4.64 -10.51 -1.37
CA GLN A 36 -4.11 -10.04 -0.09
C GLN A 36 -2.64 -10.42 -0.01
N VAL A 37 -1.78 -9.42 -0.15
CA VAL A 37 -0.34 -9.57 0.03
C VAL A 37 -0.04 -9.56 1.52
N GLN A 38 0.54 -10.64 2.03
CA GLN A 38 1.02 -10.67 3.40
C GLN A 38 2.37 -9.97 3.51
N LEU A 39 2.50 -9.05 4.45
CA LEU A 39 3.68 -8.24 4.66
C LEU A 39 4.35 -8.60 6.00
N GLN A 40 5.66 -8.58 6.00
CA GLN A 40 6.49 -8.70 7.19
C GLN A 40 7.36 -7.46 7.33
N ALA A 41 7.26 -6.78 8.48
CA ALA A 41 8.12 -5.65 8.82
C ALA A 41 9.23 -6.09 9.78
N MET A 42 10.45 -5.63 9.53
CA MET A 42 11.64 -5.90 10.33
C MET A 42 12.36 -4.57 10.65
N PRO A 43 12.01 -3.90 11.75
CA PRO A 43 12.71 -2.69 12.18
C PRO A 43 14.06 -3.06 12.84
N SER A 44 15.10 -2.26 12.55
CA SER A 44 16.44 -2.46 13.10
C SER A 44 17.19 -1.14 13.34
N TYR A 45 16.48 -0.09 13.79
CA TYR A 45 17.12 1.18 14.10
C TYR A 45 18.05 1.07 15.30
N LYS A 46 19.25 1.63 15.17
CA LYS A 46 20.26 1.64 16.22
C LYS A 46 20.97 3.00 16.27
N VAL A 47 21.16 3.51 17.47
CA VAL A 47 21.98 4.68 17.72
C VAL A 47 23.13 4.26 18.63
N THR A 48 24.37 4.52 18.20
CA THR A 48 25.59 4.22 18.96
C THR A 48 26.59 5.34 18.67
N ASP A 49 27.20 5.89 19.72
CA ASP A 49 28.20 6.96 19.63
C ASP A 49 27.76 8.13 18.74
N ASN A 50 26.54 8.62 18.96
CA ASN A 50 25.92 9.70 18.19
C ASN A 50 25.80 9.43 16.69
N LYS A 51 25.77 8.16 16.29
CA LYS A 51 25.52 7.73 14.91
C LYS A 51 24.26 6.87 14.84
N ALA A 52 23.36 7.25 13.96
CA ALA A 52 22.20 6.44 13.65
C ALA A 52 22.53 5.49 12.48
N SER A 53 22.05 4.27 12.58
CA SER A 53 22.21 3.24 11.56
C SER A 53 21.05 2.26 11.57
N GLY A 54 20.97 1.41 10.55
CA GLY A 54 19.90 0.42 10.40
C GLY A 54 18.77 0.94 9.55
N GLY A 55 17.57 0.44 9.80
CA GLY A 55 16.41 0.80 9.00
C GLY A 55 15.17 0.00 9.35
N ALA A 56 14.12 0.19 8.58
CA ALA A 56 12.97 -0.70 8.57
C ALA A 56 12.88 -1.33 7.18
N LEU A 57 12.81 -2.65 7.15
CA LEU A 57 12.58 -3.42 5.93
C LEU A 57 11.16 -3.99 6.00
N VAL A 58 10.36 -3.73 4.97
CA VAL A 58 9.07 -4.37 4.74
C VAL A 58 9.18 -5.22 3.48
N LYS A 59 8.76 -6.46 3.56
CA LYS A 59 8.79 -7.41 2.45
C LYS A 59 7.49 -8.18 2.32
N THR A 60 7.20 -8.64 1.11
CA THR A 60 6.15 -9.63 0.88
C THR A 60 6.62 -10.99 1.40
N THR A 61 5.75 -11.76 2.04
CA THR A 61 6.13 -13.05 2.64
C THR A 61 6.33 -14.15 1.62
N ASP A 62 5.72 -14.03 0.45
CA ASP A 62 5.79 -15.00 -0.65
C ASP A 62 6.77 -14.59 -1.76
N GLY A 63 7.47 -13.46 -1.60
CA GLY A 63 8.39 -12.91 -2.60
C GLY A 63 7.70 -12.32 -3.83
N SER A 64 6.37 -12.22 -3.83
CA SER A 64 5.63 -11.54 -4.89
C SER A 64 5.92 -10.04 -4.89
N THR A 65 5.65 -9.37 -6.02
CA THR A 65 5.73 -7.91 -6.09
C THR A 65 4.37 -7.29 -5.77
N ALA A 66 4.41 -6.10 -5.16
CA ALA A 66 3.24 -5.28 -4.87
C ALA A 66 3.64 -3.79 -4.88
N ASN A 67 2.65 -2.91 -4.92
CA ASN A 67 2.86 -1.50 -4.65
C ASN A 67 2.95 -1.32 -3.14
N LEU A 68 4.15 -1.07 -2.64
CA LEU A 68 4.44 -0.99 -1.22
C LEU A 68 4.61 0.45 -0.77
N TYR A 69 4.16 0.77 0.45
CA TYR A 69 4.45 2.04 1.09
C TYR A 69 4.96 1.87 2.52
N ILE A 70 5.68 2.87 2.99
CA ILE A 70 6.09 3.04 4.39
C ILE A 70 5.96 4.53 4.77
N GLY A 71 5.44 4.80 5.97
CA GLY A 71 5.24 6.15 6.47
C GLY A 71 6.55 6.86 6.76
N VAL A 72 6.66 8.12 6.30
CA VAL A 72 7.79 9.03 6.55
C VAL A 72 7.27 10.42 6.91
N ALA A 73 8.11 11.25 7.50
CA ALA A 73 7.71 12.58 7.92
C ALA A 73 7.49 13.52 6.73
N PRO A 74 6.55 14.47 6.81
CA PRO A 74 6.30 15.48 5.77
C PRO A 74 7.51 16.31 5.40
N ALA A 75 8.49 16.44 6.30
CA ALA A 75 9.75 17.13 6.05
C ALA A 75 10.75 16.34 5.18
N SER A 76 10.40 15.13 4.72
CA SER A 76 11.21 14.38 3.75
C SER A 76 11.29 15.13 2.42
N LYS A 77 12.51 15.29 1.90
CA LYS A 77 12.79 16.09 0.70
C LYS A 77 13.10 15.22 -0.54
N GLY A 78 12.57 14.02 -0.56
CA GLY A 78 12.79 13.04 -1.63
C GLY A 78 13.38 11.74 -1.10
N VAL A 79 13.57 10.77 -2.01
CA VAL A 79 13.96 9.40 -1.68
C VAL A 79 15.33 9.27 -1.00
N ASN A 80 16.22 10.24 -1.21
CA ASN A 80 17.56 10.27 -0.61
C ASN A 80 17.64 11.15 0.65
N SER A 81 16.52 11.70 1.11
CA SER A 81 16.45 12.54 2.31
C SER A 81 15.16 12.27 3.06
N LEU A 82 14.97 10.99 3.40
CA LEU A 82 13.85 10.58 4.25
C LEU A 82 14.06 11.08 5.67
N ARG A 83 12.96 11.48 6.29
CA ARG A 83 12.90 11.81 7.71
C ARG A 83 11.90 10.91 8.41
N ILE A 84 12.33 10.33 9.52
CA ILE A 84 11.50 9.47 10.36
C ILE A 84 11.57 10.06 11.77
N VAL A 85 10.45 10.56 12.24
CA VAL A 85 10.35 11.29 13.49
C VAL A 85 9.85 10.35 14.58
N ASP A 86 10.45 10.41 15.76
CA ASP A 86 9.96 9.66 16.90
C ASP A 86 8.58 10.18 17.37
N THR A 87 7.89 9.43 18.19
CA THR A 87 6.50 9.75 18.59
C THR A 87 6.36 11.05 19.38
N THR A 88 7.44 11.56 19.95
CA THR A 88 7.47 12.84 20.71
C THR A 88 7.94 14.03 19.87
N GLY A 89 8.51 13.79 18.70
CA GLY A 89 9.12 14.82 17.86
C GLY A 89 10.53 15.25 18.30
N ALA A 90 11.10 14.60 19.31
CA ALA A 90 12.40 15.01 19.89
C ALA A 90 13.61 14.47 19.11
N LEU A 91 13.44 13.42 18.32
CA LEU A 91 14.51 12.83 17.52
C LEU A 91 14.00 12.49 16.10
N THR A 92 14.77 12.92 15.11
CA THR A 92 14.52 12.60 13.71
C THR A 92 15.67 11.74 13.18
N LEU A 93 15.34 10.59 12.63
CA LEU A 93 16.27 9.78 11.85
C LEU A 93 16.23 10.24 10.38
N ILE A 94 17.39 10.32 9.77
CA ILE A 94 17.58 10.77 8.39
C ILE A 94 18.23 9.67 7.59
N GLY A 95 17.68 9.40 6.41
CA GLY A 95 18.16 8.29 5.60
C GLY A 95 17.66 8.34 4.16
N SER A 96 17.63 7.18 3.54
CA SER A 96 17.17 7.02 2.16
C SER A 96 16.16 5.89 2.02
N LEU A 97 15.40 5.91 0.93
CA LEU A 97 14.48 4.85 0.51
C LEU A 97 15.23 3.84 -0.36
N GLY A 98 15.03 2.57 -0.06
CA GLY A 98 15.44 1.46 -0.92
C GLY A 98 14.23 0.66 -1.39
N CYS A 99 14.10 0.48 -2.70
CA CYS A 99 13.15 -0.45 -3.31
C CYS A 99 13.92 -1.66 -3.85
N GLY A 100 13.41 -2.85 -3.65
CA GLY A 100 14.06 -4.05 -4.15
C GLY A 100 14.18 -4.08 -5.67
N LYS A 101 15.21 -4.77 -6.18
CA LYS A 101 15.41 -5.08 -7.61
C LYS A 101 15.47 -3.87 -8.56
N GLY A 102 16.13 -2.79 -8.16
CA GLY A 102 16.32 -1.63 -9.03
C GLY A 102 15.06 -0.80 -9.30
N VAL A 103 14.01 -1.04 -8.54
CA VAL A 103 12.79 -0.23 -8.59
C VAL A 103 13.09 1.16 -8.03
N VAL A 104 12.62 2.19 -8.71
CA VAL A 104 12.75 3.57 -8.26
C VAL A 104 11.63 3.88 -7.26
N GLY A 105 12.03 4.40 -6.11
CA GLY A 105 11.07 4.84 -5.10
C GLY A 105 10.57 6.26 -5.35
N ASN A 106 9.47 6.61 -4.71
CA ASN A 106 8.88 7.95 -4.75
C ASN A 106 8.41 8.39 -3.37
N ILE A 107 8.17 9.69 -3.19
CA ILE A 107 7.52 10.27 -2.02
C ILE A 107 6.15 10.80 -2.44
N ASP A 108 5.11 10.21 -1.90
CA ASP A 108 3.75 10.70 -2.07
C ASP A 108 3.40 11.63 -0.89
N SER A 109 3.47 12.93 -1.16
CA SER A 109 3.12 13.97 -0.19
C SER A 109 1.61 14.19 -0.07
N SER A 110 0.81 13.61 -0.95
CA SER A 110 -0.66 13.67 -0.89
C SER A 110 -1.26 12.57 -0.01
N ALA A 111 -0.49 11.51 0.27
CA ALA A 111 -0.90 10.47 1.19
C ALA A 111 -1.09 11.03 2.59
N THR A 112 -2.15 10.61 3.26
CA THR A 112 -2.43 10.97 4.66
C THR A 112 -2.38 9.72 5.52
N LEU A 113 -1.30 9.58 6.28
CA LEU A 113 -1.07 8.49 7.22
C LEU A 113 -1.19 9.00 8.66
N ALA A 114 -1.12 8.10 9.63
CA ALA A 114 -1.22 8.48 11.04
C ALA A 114 0.12 8.97 11.62
N GLY A 115 0.06 9.88 12.59
CA GLY A 115 1.18 10.31 13.42
C GLY A 115 2.20 11.23 12.74
N ASN A 116 3.43 11.26 13.27
CA ASN A 116 4.50 12.14 12.81
C ASN A 116 5.10 11.73 11.46
N ASN A 117 4.86 10.49 11.04
CA ASN A 117 5.28 9.94 9.76
C ASN A 117 4.07 9.77 8.85
N SER A 118 3.48 10.90 8.46
CA SER A 118 2.13 11.00 7.90
C SER A 118 2.05 11.06 6.37
N ILE A 119 3.16 10.98 5.67
CA ILE A 119 3.19 10.83 4.21
C ILE A 119 3.82 9.51 3.82
N ALA A 120 3.64 9.07 2.57
CA ALA A 120 4.11 7.79 2.10
C ALA A 120 5.41 7.89 1.30
N ALA A 121 6.39 7.05 1.64
CA ALA A 121 7.44 6.64 0.72
C ALA A 121 6.97 5.36 0.02
N THR A 122 7.05 5.30 -1.30
CA THR A 122 6.41 4.27 -2.12
C THR A 122 7.41 3.56 -3.04
N CYS A 123 7.15 2.28 -3.28
CA CYS A 123 7.84 1.46 -4.27
C CYS A 123 6.79 0.71 -5.10
N GLU A 124 6.73 0.94 -6.40
CA GLU A 124 5.81 0.28 -7.29
C GLU A 124 6.33 -1.10 -7.73
N ASN A 125 5.44 -2.07 -7.76
CA ASN A 125 5.72 -3.43 -8.23
C ASN A 125 7.04 -4.02 -7.65
N ALA A 126 7.24 -3.83 -6.36
CA ALA A 126 8.44 -4.21 -5.63
C ALA A 126 8.18 -5.35 -4.64
N PRO A 127 9.13 -6.28 -4.42
CA PRO A 127 9.02 -7.30 -3.39
C PRO A 127 9.37 -6.75 -1.99
N THR A 128 10.06 -5.61 -1.94
CA THR A 128 10.54 -5.00 -0.69
C THR A 128 10.53 -3.49 -0.79
N ILE A 129 10.31 -2.86 0.36
CA ILE A 129 10.56 -1.44 0.61
C ILE A 129 11.36 -1.29 1.90
N ALA A 130 12.37 -0.44 1.92
CA ALA A 130 13.22 -0.24 3.08
C ALA A 130 13.53 1.24 3.30
N THR A 131 13.64 1.64 4.56
CA THR A 131 14.27 2.89 4.96
C THR A 131 15.65 2.59 5.52
N LEU A 132 16.68 3.26 5.00
CA LEU A 132 18.07 3.10 5.43
C LEU A 132 18.50 4.39 6.12
N VAL A 133 18.79 4.31 7.41
CA VAL A 133 19.17 5.46 8.24
C VAL A 133 20.68 5.62 8.28
N THR A 134 21.15 6.85 8.09
CA THR A 134 22.58 7.19 8.06
C THR A 134 22.95 8.32 9.02
N SER A 135 21.96 9.10 9.48
CA SER A 135 22.17 10.22 10.41
C SER A 135 20.95 10.50 11.24
N MET A 136 21.04 11.45 12.16
CA MET A 136 19.94 11.88 13.02
C MET A 136 20.04 13.38 13.34
N ASP A 137 18.92 13.93 13.76
CA ASP A 137 18.78 15.33 14.18
C ASP A 137 17.93 15.39 15.46
N PRO A 138 18.44 15.94 16.60
CA PRO A 138 19.80 16.47 16.80
C PRO A 138 20.88 15.38 16.74
N VAL A 139 22.11 15.74 16.36
CA VAL A 139 23.26 14.84 16.29
C VAL A 139 23.62 14.25 17.66
N SER A 140 23.37 14.98 18.72
CA SER A 140 23.56 14.54 20.10
C SER A 140 22.24 14.66 20.86
N PRO A 141 21.37 13.65 20.75
CA PRO A 141 20.10 13.66 21.45
C PRO A 141 20.29 13.52 22.96
N ALA A 142 19.36 14.04 23.73
CA ALA A 142 19.36 13.83 25.18
C ALA A 142 19.28 12.32 25.50
N PRO A 143 19.92 11.85 26.58
CA PRO A 143 19.73 10.47 27.03
C PRO A 143 18.24 10.17 27.26
N GLY A 144 17.75 9.06 26.69
CA GLY A 144 16.32 8.73 26.79
C GLY A 144 15.93 7.54 25.93
N ARG A 145 14.63 7.26 25.93
CA ARG A 145 14.01 6.23 25.09
C ARG A 145 13.22 6.91 23.98
N TYR A 146 13.55 6.61 22.75
CA TYR A 146 12.88 7.13 21.57
C TYR A 146 12.11 6.00 20.89
N THR A 147 10.84 6.26 20.54
CA THR A 147 9.98 5.30 19.90
C THR A 147 9.59 5.80 18.51
N PHE A 148 9.92 5.02 17.49
CA PHE A 148 9.55 5.31 16.10
C PHE A 148 8.37 4.44 15.69
N LYS A 149 7.30 5.06 15.20
CA LYS A 149 6.14 4.38 14.62
C LYS A 149 6.02 4.75 13.16
N GLN A 150 6.03 3.76 12.31
CA GLN A 150 5.81 3.92 10.88
C GLN A 150 4.67 3.01 10.46
N GLU A 151 3.71 3.56 9.75
CA GLU A 151 2.70 2.78 9.06
C GLU A 151 3.30 2.18 7.81
N TYR A 152 2.88 0.99 7.42
CA TYR A 152 3.29 0.33 6.18
C TYR A 152 2.15 -0.49 5.60
N GLY A 153 2.21 -0.72 4.30
CA GLY A 153 1.16 -1.50 3.63
C GLY A 153 1.34 -1.56 2.12
N THR A 154 0.25 -1.88 1.46
CA THR A 154 0.10 -1.81 0.01
C THR A 154 -0.82 -0.66 -0.37
N TYR A 155 -0.66 -0.13 -1.58
CA TYR A 155 -1.56 0.88 -2.12
C TYR A 155 -1.98 0.52 -3.55
N VAL A 156 -3.07 1.12 -4.00
CA VAL A 156 -3.60 1.01 -5.37
C VAL A 156 -3.54 2.41 -5.99
N ASN A 157 -3.11 2.51 -7.22
CA ASN A 157 -3.15 3.73 -8.01
C ASN A 157 -4.54 3.93 -8.61
#